data_7414ce36eaec5bd8d92cabb3656affb6
#
_entry.id   7414ce36eaec5bd8d92cabb3656affb6
#
_cell.length_a   1.000
_cell.length_b   1.000
_cell.length_c   1.000
_cell.angle_alpha   90.00
_cell.angle_beta   90.00
_cell.angle_gamma   90.00
#
_symmetry.space_group_name_H-M   'P 1'
#
loop_
_entity.id
_entity.type
_entity.pdbx_description
1 polymer ?
#
loop_
_entity_poly.entity_id
_entity_poly.type
_entity_poly.pdbx_seq_one_letter_code
_entity_poly.pdbx_strand_id
1 'polypeptide(L)'
;MPDLEAVRKFFEGDKYATEVTRIVIEKVEKGHSVVSLEPDGRHLNAVGGLMGAVYYTLADFAFAVAENCVLDSDTVTVTQTAQINFLRPWNGGKVTCTADIVKDGRSICLYEIKVFDKDNNELALIIVNGFKTARK
;
A
#
# COMPACT_ATOMS: atom_id res chain seq x y z
N MET A 1 16.10 3.47 -11.73
CA MET A 1 15.06 4.16 -10.96
C MET A 1 13.72 4.03 -11.67
N PRO A 2 12.68 3.59 -11.01
CA PRO A 2 11.35 3.56 -11.62
C PRO A 2 10.89 4.99 -11.95
N ASP A 3 10.24 5.14 -13.08
CA ASP A 3 9.62 6.42 -13.44
C ASP A 3 8.25 6.50 -12.78
N LEU A 4 8.05 7.49 -11.92
CA LEU A 4 6.82 7.65 -11.15
C LEU A 4 5.57 7.72 -12.03
N GLU A 5 5.63 8.48 -13.13
CA GLU A 5 4.46 8.61 -14.02
C GLU A 5 4.13 7.30 -14.73
N ALA A 6 5.14 6.54 -15.15
CA ALA A 6 4.94 5.23 -15.78
C ALA A 6 4.35 4.24 -14.77
N VAL A 7 4.83 4.25 -13.53
CA VAL A 7 4.30 3.40 -12.46
C VAL A 7 2.86 3.77 -12.14
N ARG A 8 2.56 5.05 -12.01
CA ARG A 8 1.19 5.52 -11.79
C ARG A 8 0.25 5.03 -12.88
N LYS A 9 0.67 5.15 -14.14
CA LYS A 9 -0.15 4.73 -15.27
C LYS A 9 -0.39 3.22 -15.25
N PHE A 10 0.64 2.43 -14.98
CA PHE A 10 0.51 0.98 -14.91
C PHE A 10 -0.48 0.58 -13.81
N PHE A 11 -0.35 1.17 -12.63
CA PHE A 11 -1.19 0.82 -11.48
C PHE A 11 -2.60 1.40 -11.54
N GLU A 12 -2.93 2.21 -12.53
CA GLU A 12 -4.34 2.55 -12.82
C GLU A 12 -5.15 1.29 -13.09
N GLY A 13 -4.49 0.19 -13.47
CA GLY A 13 -5.14 -1.11 -13.63
C GLY A 13 -5.67 -1.71 -12.33
N ASP A 14 -5.15 -1.28 -11.19
CA ASP A 14 -5.66 -1.68 -9.88
C ASP A 14 -6.90 -0.84 -9.55
N LYS A 15 -8.01 -1.15 -10.21
CA LYS A 15 -9.22 -0.33 -10.18
C LYS A 15 -9.79 -0.11 -8.78
N TYR A 16 -9.77 -1.16 -7.96
CA TYR A 16 -10.29 -1.03 -6.60
C TYR A 16 -9.49 -0.01 -5.79
N ALA A 17 -8.17 -0.07 -5.87
CA ALA A 17 -7.30 0.85 -5.13
C ALA A 17 -7.37 2.28 -5.68
N THR A 18 -7.31 2.43 -7.01
CA THR A 18 -7.15 3.76 -7.62
C THR A 18 -8.46 4.46 -7.94
N GLU A 19 -9.49 3.74 -8.40
CA GLU A 19 -10.77 4.34 -8.76
C GLU A 19 -11.78 4.30 -7.60
N VAL A 20 -11.93 3.13 -6.96
CA VAL A 20 -12.94 2.98 -5.91
C VAL A 20 -12.45 3.61 -4.62
N THR A 21 -11.25 3.26 -4.18
CA THR A 21 -10.69 3.78 -2.93
C THR A 21 -10.01 5.14 -3.13
N ARG A 22 -9.49 5.42 -4.32
CA ARG A 22 -8.85 6.69 -4.70
C ARG A 22 -7.50 6.93 -4.05
N ILE A 23 -6.69 5.89 -3.98
CA ILE A 23 -5.33 5.98 -3.47
C ILE A 23 -4.42 6.58 -4.55
N VAL A 24 -3.52 7.46 -4.12
CA VAL A 24 -2.55 8.13 -4.99
C VAL A 24 -1.14 7.65 -4.65
N ILE A 25 -0.33 7.35 -5.66
CA ILE A 25 1.08 7.01 -5.47
C ILE A 25 1.88 8.30 -5.39
N GLU A 26 2.56 8.53 -4.27
CA GLU A 26 3.36 9.73 -4.05
C GLU A 26 4.83 9.53 -4.38
N LYS A 27 5.38 8.37 -3.99
CA LYS A 27 6.79 8.01 -4.25
C LYS A 27 6.91 6.53 -4.53
N VAL A 28 7.90 6.18 -5.35
CA VAL A 28 8.19 4.78 -5.64
C VAL A 28 9.67 4.56 -5.92
N GLU A 29 10.21 3.52 -5.33
CA GLU A 29 11.47 2.89 -5.72
C GLU A 29 11.37 1.41 -5.34
N LYS A 30 12.24 0.59 -5.89
CA LYS A 30 12.16 -0.85 -5.58
C LYS A 30 12.35 -1.08 -4.09
N GLY A 31 11.37 -1.70 -3.46
CA GLY A 31 11.38 -1.97 -2.03
C GLY A 31 10.87 -0.84 -1.14
N HIS A 32 10.44 0.28 -1.73
CA HIS A 32 9.90 1.40 -0.97
C HIS A 32 8.83 2.15 -1.75
N SER A 33 7.71 2.45 -1.11
CA SER A 33 6.69 3.31 -1.71
C SER A 33 6.01 4.16 -0.65
N VAL A 34 5.43 5.26 -1.11
CA VAL A 34 4.55 6.10 -0.31
C VAL A 34 3.27 6.31 -1.11
N VAL A 35 2.14 5.96 -0.53
CA VAL A 35 0.83 6.21 -1.12
C VAL A 35 -0.01 7.00 -0.14
N SER A 36 -1.04 7.67 -0.64
CA SER A 36 -1.87 8.54 0.20
C SER A 36 -3.33 8.47 -0.19
N LEU A 37 -4.19 8.92 0.72
CA LEU A 37 -5.62 8.94 0.54
C LEU A 37 -6.19 10.12 1.30
N GLU A 38 -7.14 10.83 0.68
CA GLU A 38 -7.95 11.81 1.38
C GLU A 38 -9.33 11.16 1.62
N PRO A 39 -9.57 10.65 2.84
CA PRO A 39 -10.82 9.94 3.11
C PRO A 39 -12.05 10.82 2.98
N ASP A 40 -13.12 10.24 2.44
CA ASP A 40 -14.44 10.87 2.40
C ASP A 40 -15.49 9.85 2.91
N GLY A 41 -16.77 10.16 2.73
CA GLY A 41 -17.84 9.31 3.26
C GLY A 41 -17.79 7.85 2.84
N ARG A 42 -17.23 7.56 1.66
CA ARG A 42 -17.13 6.18 1.15
C ARG A 42 -16.19 5.30 1.97
N HIS A 43 -15.28 5.91 2.72
CA HIS A 43 -14.24 5.21 3.46
C HIS A 43 -14.62 4.96 4.92
N LEU A 44 -15.79 5.42 5.35
CA LEU A 44 -16.17 5.39 6.75
C LEU A 44 -16.98 4.15 7.10
N ASN A 45 -16.80 3.69 8.33
CA ASN A 45 -17.63 2.64 8.88
C ASN A 45 -18.93 3.21 9.47
N ALA A 46 -19.80 2.35 10.02
CA ALA A 46 -21.10 2.76 10.50
C ALA A 46 -21.06 3.75 11.66
N VAL A 47 -19.95 3.83 12.38
CA VAL A 47 -19.81 4.75 13.53
C VAL A 47 -18.95 5.98 13.19
N GLY A 48 -18.62 6.17 11.92
CA GLY A 48 -17.92 7.37 11.46
C GLY A 48 -16.41 7.31 11.52
N GLY A 49 -15.84 6.17 11.85
CA GLY A 49 -14.39 5.95 11.82
C GLY A 49 -13.94 5.44 10.45
N LEU A 50 -12.65 5.50 10.20
CA LEU A 50 -12.09 4.95 8.97
C LEU A 50 -12.21 3.43 9.02
N MET A 51 -12.81 2.84 7.97
CA MET A 51 -13.04 1.40 7.95
C MET A 51 -11.72 0.62 7.90
N GLY A 52 -11.64 -0.47 8.67
CA GLY A 52 -10.42 -1.28 8.73
C GLY A 52 -9.93 -1.76 7.38
N ALA A 53 -10.84 -2.08 6.46
CA ALA A 53 -10.51 -2.51 5.10
C ALA A 53 -9.74 -1.44 4.31
N VAL A 54 -9.94 -0.16 4.63
CA VAL A 54 -9.22 0.94 3.96
C VAL A 54 -7.73 0.87 4.30
N TYR A 55 -7.40 0.57 5.56
CA TYR A 55 -6.00 0.40 5.99
C TYR A 55 -5.34 -0.74 5.23
N TYR A 56 -6.05 -1.85 5.07
CA TYR A 56 -5.50 -2.97 4.32
C TYR A 56 -5.34 -2.65 2.84
N THR A 57 -6.30 -1.97 2.24
CA THR A 57 -6.20 -1.58 0.82
C THR A 57 -5.00 -0.68 0.59
N LEU A 58 -4.78 0.29 1.49
CA LEU A 58 -3.59 1.14 1.45
C LEU A 58 -2.31 0.31 1.52
N ALA A 59 -2.25 -0.60 2.49
CA ALA A 59 -1.05 -1.42 2.72
C ALA A 59 -0.78 -2.37 1.55
N ASP A 60 -1.81 -3.04 1.05
CA ASP A 60 -1.68 -3.97 -0.05
C ASP A 60 -1.24 -3.26 -1.33
N PHE A 61 -1.81 -2.10 -1.59
CA PHE A 61 -1.43 -1.30 -2.75
C PHE A 61 -0.01 -0.74 -2.63
N ALA A 62 0.35 -0.21 -1.47
CA ALA A 62 1.71 0.29 -1.23
C ALA A 62 2.74 -0.83 -1.40
N PHE A 63 2.44 -2.03 -0.90
CA PHE A 63 3.27 -3.20 -1.09
C PHE A 63 3.41 -3.54 -2.58
N ALA A 64 2.30 -3.62 -3.30
CA ALA A 64 2.30 -3.96 -4.73
C ALA A 64 3.15 -2.97 -5.54
N VAL A 65 3.01 -1.68 -5.25
CA VAL A 65 3.77 -0.63 -5.92
C VAL A 65 5.27 -0.76 -5.62
N ALA A 66 5.63 -0.91 -4.35
CA ALA A 66 7.04 -1.03 -3.93
C ALA A 66 7.71 -2.27 -4.53
N GLU A 67 7.00 -3.36 -4.55
CA GLU A 67 7.58 -4.64 -4.98
C GLU A 67 7.53 -4.83 -6.50
N ASN A 68 6.51 -4.34 -7.17
CA ASN A 68 6.27 -4.60 -8.60
C ASN A 68 6.46 -3.37 -9.49
N CYS A 69 7.25 -2.39 -9.07
CA CYS A 69 7.48 -1.16 -9.82
C CYS A 69 8.44 -1.33 -11.01
N VAL A 70 9.10 -2.47 -11.12
CA VAL A 70 9.93 -2.78 -12.30
C VAL A 70 9.01 -3.42 -13.34
N LEU A 71 8.52 -2.60 -14.27
CA LEU A 71 7.39 -2.96 -15.12
C LEU A 71 7.72 -3.99 -16.20
N ASP A 72 8.98 -4.16 -16.55
CA ASP A 72 9.44 -5.17 -17.53
C ASP A 72 10.02 -6.43 -16.87
N SER A 73 9.80 -6.61 -15.58
CA SER A 73 10.28 -7.79 -14.86
C SER A 73 9.58 -9.06 -15.31
N ASP A 74 10.32 -10.18 -15.33
CA ASP A 74 9.78 -11.50 -15.60
C ASP A 74 8.92 -12.04 -14.45
N THR A 75 9.01 -11.42 -13.30
CA THR A 75 8.31 -11.89 -12.10
C THR A 75 7.34 -10.84 -11.60
N VAL A 76 6.34 -11.30 -10.89
CA VAL A 76 5.42 -10.46 -10.11
C VAL A 76 5.32 -11.05 -8.72
N THR A 77 5.27 -10.18 -7.72
CA THR A 77 5.13 -10.61 -6.33
C THR A 77 3.71 -10.34 -5.88
N VAL A 78 3.08 -11.36 -5.31
CA VAL A 78 1.72 -11.28 -4.79
C VAL A 78 1.73 -11.41 -3.27
N THR A 79 0.72 -10.87 -2.62
CA THR A 79 0.59 -11.00 -1.16
C THR A 79 0.31 -12.45 -0.79
N GLN A 80 1.09 -12.98 0.13
CA GLN A 80 0.89 -14.32 0.67
C GLN A 80 0.20 -14.26 2.02
N THR A 81 0.68 -13.42 2.93
CA THR A 81 0.06 -13.20 4.24
C THR A 81 0.15 -11.73 4.60
N ALA A 82 -0.80 -11.28 5.41
CA ALA A 82 -0.79 -9.93 5.95
C ALA A 82 -1.33 -9.97 7.38
N GLN A 83 -0.69 -9.21 8.26
CA GLN A 83 -1.15 -9.02 9.62
C GLN A 83 -1.27 -7.53 9.87
N ILE A 84 -2.42 -7.08 10.36
CA ILE A 84 -2.69 -5.66 10.61
C ILE A 84 -2.88 -5.44 12.10
N ASN A 85 -2.20 -4.42 12.62
CA ASN A 85 -2.36 -3.95 13.98
C ASN A 85 -2.88 -2.52 13.91
N PHE A 86 -4.10 -2.30 14.41
CA PHE A 86 -4.71 -0.97 14.47
C PHE A 86 -4.29 -0.33 15.77
N LEU A 87 -3.57 0.79 15.71
CA LEU A 87 -2.92 1.38 16.86
C LEU A 87 -3.66 2.60 17.41
N ARG A 88 -4.26 3.41 16.55
CA ARG A 88 -4.94 4.65 16.92
C ARG A 88 -6.09 4.92 15.97
N PRO A 89 -7.16 5.59 16.44
CA PRO A 89 -8.25 5.99 15.54
C PRO A 89 -7.83 7.14 14.63
N TRP A 90 -8.41 7.17 13.43
CA TRP A 90 -8.26 8.29 12.51
C TRP A 90 -9.17 9.44 12.96
N ASN A 91 -8.62 10.67 12.99
CA ASN A 91 -9.33 11.87 13.44
C ASN A 91 -9.52 12.90 12.33
N GLY A 92 -9.59 12.46 11.09
CA GLY A 92 -9.79 13.36 9.97
C GLY A 92 -8.51 13.65 9.20
N GLY A 93 -8.68 14.14 7.98
CA GLY A 93 -7.58 14.54 7.12
C GLY A 93 -6.91 13.42 6.36
N LYS A 94 -5.93 13.80 5.57
CA LYS A 94 -5.18 12.91 4.70
C LYS A 94 -4.45 11.82 5.49
N VAL A 95 -4.48 10.60 4.98
CA VAL A 95 -3.67 9.50 5.51
C VAL A 95 -2.57 9.14 4.51
N THR A 96 -1.41 8.78 5.03
CA THR A 96 -0.24 8.43 4.24
C THR A 96 0.21 7.04 4.65
N CYS A 97 0.57 6.21 3.67
CA CYS A 97 1.00 4.84 3.91
C CYS A 97 2.39 4.64 3.30
N THR A 98 3.32 4.12 4.08
CA THR A 98 4.67 3.82 3.63
C THR A 98 4.90 2.32 3.66
N ALA A 99 5.47 1.78 2.60
CA ALA A 99 5.87 0.37 2.53
C ALA A 99 7.38 0.30 2.42
N ASP A 100 8.01 -0.48 3.28
CA ASP A 100 9.46 -0.65 3.29
C ASP A 100 9.84 -2.12 3.39
N ILE A 101 10.69 -2.56 2.47
CA ILE A 101 11.15 -3.95 2.47
C ILE A 101 12.08 -4.18 3.65
N VAL A 102 11.85 -5.27 4.38
CA VAL A 102 12.68 -5.70 5.50
C VAL A 102 13.63 -6.79 5.04
N LYS A 103 13.13 -7.70 4.22
CA LYS A 103 13.93 -8.80 3.69
C LYS A 103 13.47 -9.14 2.28
N ASP A 104 14.45 -9.20 1.37
CA ASP A 104 14.22 -9.61 -0.01
C ASP A 104 14.79 -11.01 -0.21
N GLY A 105 13.98 -12.02 0.08
CA GLY A 105 14.39 -13.42 -0.07
C GLY A 105 14.24 -13.90 -1.51
N ARG A 106 14.68 -15.10 -1.75
CA ARG A 106 14.66 -15.72 -3.09
C ARG A 106 13.23 -15.90 -3.61
N SER A 107 12.33 -16.40 -2.77
CA SER A 107 10.94 -16.68 -3.14
C SER A 107 9.94 -15.85 -2.36
N ILE A 108 10.32 -15.41 -1.17
CA ILE A 108 9.44 -14.68 -0.25
C ILE A 108 10.13 -13.40 0.18
N CYS A 109 9.39 -12.30 0.17
CA CYS A 109 9.85 -11.04 0.74
C CYS A 109 9.01 -10.67 1.95
N LEU A 110 9.56 -9.81 2.79
CA LEU A 110 8.89 -9.31 3.99
C LEU A 110 8.91 -7.79 3.97
N TYR A 111 7.74 -7.19 4.16
CA TYR A 111 7.57 -5.74 4.23
C TYR A 111 6.99 -5.30 5.55
N GLU A 112 7.46 -4.17 6.04
CA GLU A 112 6.83 -3.43 7.12
C GLU A 112 6.15 -2.21 6.54
N ILE A 113 4.86 -2.07 6.84
CA ILE A 113 4.01 -1.03 6.24
C ILE A 113 3.34 -0.26 7.36
N LYS A 114 3.37 1.06 7.27
CA LYS A 114 2.80 1.93 8.29
C LYS A 114 1.83 2.92 7.68
N VAL A 115 0.74 3.17 8.39
CA VAL A 115 -0.24 4.17 8.01
C VAL A 115 -0.20 5.30 9.02
N PHE A 116 -0.07 6.53 8.54
CA PHE A 116 0.04 7.74 9.38
C PHE A 116 -1.11 8.68 9.11
N ASP A 117 -1.51 9.42 10.14
CA ASP A 117 -2.47 10.52 9.97
C ASP A 117 -1.76 11.81 9.52
N LYS A 118 -2.54 12.90 9.41
CA LYS A 118 -2.02 14.20 8.96
C LYS A 118 -0.98 14.80 9.90
N ASP A 119 -0.93 14.35 11.16
CA ASP A 119 0.00 14.84 12.18
C ASP A 119 1.14 13.85 12.43
N ASN A 120 1.31 12.86 11.52
CA ASN A 120 2.34 11.82 11.60
C ASN A 120 2.18 10.86 12.79
N ASN A 121 0.98 10.73 13.34
CA ASN A 121 0.69 9.68 14.29
C ASN A 121 0.51 8.35 13.55
N GLU A 122 1.13 7.30 14.04
CA GLU A 122 1.01 5.98 13.44
C GLU A 122 -0.35 5.37 13.79
N LEU A 123 -1.17 5.18 12.75
CA LEU A 123 -2.54 4.65 12.91
C LEU A 123 -2.57 3.13 12.85
N ALA A 124 -1.69 2.53 12.05
CA ALA A 124 -1.66 1.09 11.86
C ALA A 124 -0.27 0.63 11.48
N LEU A 125 0.06 -0.58 11.88
CA LEU A 125 1.29 -1.29 11.51
C LEU A 125 0.89 -2.59 10.83
N ILE A 126 1.37 -2.79 9.60
CA ILE A 126 1.03 -3.96 8.80
C ILE A 126 2.31 -4.69 8.41
N ILE A 127 2.31 -6.00 8.59
CA ILE A 127 3.41 -6.86 8.16
C ILE A 127 2.87 -7.72 7.02
N VAL A 128 3.56 -7.67 5.87
CA VAL A 128 3.15 -8.39 4.67
C VAL A 128 4.28 -9.30 4.22
N ASN A 129 3.95 -10.56 3.94
CA ASN A 129 4.82 -11.46 3.20
C ASN A 129 4.32 -11.57 1.78
N GLY A 130 5.24 -11.41 0.82
CA GLY A 130 4.95 -11.59 -0.59
C GLY A 130 5.59 -12.84 -1.14
N PHE A 131 4.97 -13.41 -2.16
CA PHE A 131 5.49 -14.59 -2.87
C PHE A 131 5.81 -14.20 -4.31
N LYS A 132 7.04 -14.48 -4.73
CA LYS A 132 7.51 -14.16 -6.09
C LYS A 132 7.12 -15.27 -7.04
N THR A 133 6.44 -14.91 -8.13
CA THR A 133 5.95 -15.86 -9.13
C THR A 133 6.25 -15.33 -10.53
N ALA A 134 6.18 -16.22 -11.51
CA ALA A 134 6.40 -15.82 -12.90
C ALA A 134 5.23 -14.93 -13.40
N ARG A 135 5.56 -13.88 -14.12
CA ARG A 135 4.55 -13.04 -14.76
C ARG A 135 3.97 -13.79 -15.97
N LYS A 136 2.65 -13.79 -16.05
CA LYS A 136 1.94 -14.40 -17.18
C LYS A 136 1.74 -13.41 -18.32
#